data_b89ddd56ef00c092024ef85504887ed8
#
_entry.id   b89ddd56ef00c092024ef85504887ed8
#
_cell.length_a   1.000
_cell.length_b   1.000
_cell.length_c   1.000
_cell.angle_alpha   90.00
_cell.angle_beta   90.00
_cell.angle_gamma   90.00
#
_symmetry.space_group_name_H-M   'P 1'
#
loop_
_entity.id
_entity.type
_entity.pdbx_description
1 polymer ?
#
loop_
_entity_poly.entity_id
_entity_poly.type
_entity_poly.pdbx_seq_one_letter_code
_entity_poly.pdbx_strand_id
1 'polypeptide(L)'
;MFNFFSKKSAPESLFVSTDIHCHVLPGIDDGSPDVNTSVELIEGMKQWGIRRIIASPHVTFGTFPNTPDTVAPARTALQNELDARGIEIELSNSAEYRIDDLFAEQLDKGILMPLPDNYLLIENSFIQEPWNIDNLVFELQVKGFRPILAHPERYAYYYAHKGRYKALHDAGLMFQINFLSLAGHYGRNEKRFAEYLIEQGYVDFVGTDIHRRSHIAAISDYLCTKDYKRHRDALANRVLNDRL
;
A
#
# COMPACT_ATOMS: atom_id res chain seq x y z
N MET A 1 -2.21 -25.71 38.97
CA MET A 1 -2.72 -24.55 38.22
C MET A 1 -1.52 -23.95 37.47
N PHE A 2 -1.26 -24.36 36.23
CA PHE A 2 -0.13 -23.87 35.43
C PHE A 2 -0.59 -22.62 34.66
N ASN A 3 -0.11 -21.45 35.10
CA ASN A 3 -0.27 -20.19 34.38
C ASN A 3 0.63 -20.22 33.12
N PHE A 4 0.11 -20.61 31.98
CA PHE A 4 0.72 -20.37 30.68
C PHE A 4 0.42 -18.91 30.24
N PHE A 5 1.03 -17.93 30.90
CA PHE A 5 1.23 -16.64 30.27
C PHE A 5 2.40 -16.79 29.31
N SER A 6 2.09 -17.12 28.05
CA SER A 6 3.05 -16.96 26.97
C SER A 6 3.44 -15.48 26.94
N LYS A 7 4.70 -15.15 27.30
CA LYS A 7 5.26 -13.82 27.05
C LYS A 7 5.14 -13.59 25.55
N LYS A 8 4.27 -12.66 25.13
CA LYS A 8 4.34 -12.15 23.75
C LYS A 8 5.79 -11.70 23.53
N SER A 9 6.46 -12.25 22.53
CA SER A 9 7.76 -11.74 22.10
C SER A 9 7.57 -10.28 21.67
N ALA A 10 8.58 -9.45 21.84
CA ALA A 10 8.58 -8.11 21.28
C ALA A 10 8.31 -8.21 19.76
N PRO A 11 7.51 -7.31 19.17
CA PRO A 11 7.24 -7.32 17.73
C PRO A 11 8.59 -7.24 16.98
N GLU A 12 8.72 -8.05 15.94
CA GLU A 12 9.84 -7.91 15.01
C GLU A 12 9.63 -6.65 14.16
N SER A 13 10.71 -6.11 13.59
CA SER A 13 10.61 -5.05 12.59
C SER A 13 10.07 -5.62 11.27
N LEU A 14 9.42 -4.78 10.47
CA LEU A 14 9.13 -5.10 9.08
C LEU A 14 10.44 -5.37 8.31
N PHE A 15 10.36 -6.20 7.30
CA PHE A 15 11.50 -6.55 6.44
C PHE A 15 11.75 -5.53 5.33
N VAL A 16 10.96 -4.45 5.28
CA VAL A 16 11.15 -3.28 4.42
C VAL A 16 11.26 -2.04 5.30
N SER A 17 12.06 -1.07 4.85
CA SER A 17 12.21 0.22 5.51
C SER A 17 11.44 1.34 4.81
N THR A 18 10.93 1.08 3.60
CA THR A 18 10.13 2.01 2.79
C THR A 18 8.70 1.49 2.68
N ASP A 19 7.72 2.29 3.12
CA ASP A 19 6.32 2.06 2.83
C ASP A 19 5.87 2.89 1.62
N ILE A 20 5.28 2.23 0.64
CA ILE A 20 4.85 2.84 -0.63
C ILE A 20 3.34 2.97 -0.76
N HIS A 21 2.60 2.45 0.22
CA HIS A 21 1.14 2.45 0.21
C HIS A 21 0.60 2.69 1.61
N CYS A 22 0.25 3.94 1.90
CA CYS A 22 -0.37 4.34 3.16
C CYS A 22 -1.09 5.69 3.04
N HIS A 23 -2.10 5.91 3.91
CA HIS A 23 -3.00 7.06 3.91
C HIS A 23 -2.77 7.92 5.14
N VAL A 24 -1.51 8.40 5.29
CA VAL A 24 -1.08 9.20 6.45
C VAL A 24 -1.19 10.70 6.24
N LEU A 25 -1.50 11.18 5.02
CA LEU A 25 -1.67 12.61 4.79
C LEU A 25 -2.99 13.11 5.37
N PRO A 26 -2.98 14.22 6.15
CA PRO A 26 -4.15 14.61 6.94
C PRO A 26 -5.27 15.20 6.11
N GLY A 27 -6.50 14.68 6.28
CA GLY A 27 -7.76 15.31 5.85
C GLY A 27 -8.02 15.35 4.35
N ILE A 28 -7.37 14.50 3.54
CA ILE A 28 -7.52 14.50 2.09
C ILE A 28 -8.16 13.24 1.51
N ASP A 29 -8.29 12.20 2.30
CA ASP A 29 -8.99 10.94 1.96
C ASP A 29 -9.62 10.31 3.21
N ASP A 30 -9.94 9.01 3.20
CA ASP A 30 -10.50 8.25 4.33
C ASP A 30 -9.44 7.69 5.29
N GLY A 31 -8.20 8.10 5.12
CA GLY A 31 -7.10 7.80 6.02
C GLY A 31 -7.08 8.69 7.26
N SER A 32 -5.96 9.34 7.52
CA SER A 32 -5.80 10.21 8.67
C SER A 32 -6.67 11.47 8.60
N PRO A 33 -7.55 11.72 9.58
CA PRO A 33 -8.43 12.89 9.54
C PRO A 33 -7.72 14.22 9.87
N ASP A 34 -6.60 14.16 10.58
CA ASP A 34 -5.87 15.34 11.06
C ASP A 34 -4.38 15.05 11.27
N VAL A 35 -3.59 16.13 11.41
CA VAL A 35 -2.13 16.05 11.56
C VAL A 35 -1.70 15.27 12.81
N ASN A 36 -2.41 15.36 13.93
CA ASN A 36 -2.06 14.63 15.15
C ASN A 36 -2.23 13.12 14.95
N THR A 37 -3.32 12.71 14.33
CA THR A 37 -3.55 11.31 13.97
C THR A 37 -2.48 10.83 12.99
N SER A 38 -2.12 11.65 11.99
CA SER A 38 -1.02 11.33 11.06
C SER A 38 0.29 11.04 11.78
N VAL A 39 0.66 11.90 12.73
CA VAL A 39 1.88 11.72 13.54
C VAL A 39 1.83 10.41 14.32
N GLU A 40 0.72 10.09 14.98
CA GLU A 40 0.57 8.84 15.73
C GLU A 40 0.71 7.60 14.84
N LEU A 41 0.15 7.65 13.62
CA LEU A 41 0.32 6.56 12.65
C LEU A 41 1.80 6.41 12.27
N ILE A 42 2.48 7.50 11.96
CA ILE A 42 3.92 7.50 11.61
C ILE A 42 4.78 6.99 12.77
N GLU A 43 4.50 7.41 14.01
CA GLU A 43 5.21 6.88 15.19
C GLU A 43 5.05 5.37 15.32
N GLY A 44 3.85 4.84 15.06
CA GLY A 44 3.61 3.39 15.02
C GLY A 44 4.41 2.69 13.91
N MET A 45 4.44 3.27 12.71
CA MET A 45 5.21 2.73 11.58
C MET A 45 6.72 2.75 11.84
N LYS A 46 7.23 3.81 12.48
CA LYS A 46 8.64 3.89 12.92
C LYS A 46 9.03 2.77 13.90
N GLN A 47 8.12 2.36 14.79
CA GLN A 47 8.37 1.25 15.72
C GLN A 47 8.59 -0.08 14.98
N TRP A 48 8.07 -0.21 13.76
CA TRP A 48 8.29 -1.38 12.90
C TRP A 48 9.55 -1.28 12.02
N GLY A 49 10.30 -0.20 12.13
CA GLY A 49 11.54 0.03 11.37
C GLY A 49 11.34 0.77 10.05
N ILE A 50 10.14 1.30 9.77
CA ILE A 50 9.92 2.18 8.61
C ILE A 50 10.71 3.48 8.82
N ARG A 51 11.46 3.87 7.80
CA ARG A 51 12.31 5.08 7.77
C ARG A 51 11.91 6.04 6.66
N ARG A 52 11.26 5.51 5.63
CA ARG A 52 10.78 6.28 4.48
C ARG A 52 9.31 5.95 4.22
N ILE A 53 8.52 6.99 4.03
CA ILE A 53 7.10 6.91 3.69
C ILE A 53 6.87 7.65 2.38
N ILE A 54 6.31 6.95 1.40
CA ILE A 54 5.77 7.55 0.18
C ILE A 54 4.26 7.43 0.30
N ALA A 55 3.63 8.43 0.93
CA ALA A 55 2.19 8.43 1.16
C ALA A 55 1.43 8.40 -0.18
N SER A 56 0.39 7.58 -0.24
CA SER A 56 -0.38 7.33 -1.47
C SER A 56 -1.87 7.62 -1.26
N PRO A 57 -2.27 8.89 -1.03
CA PRO A 57 -3.68 9.21 -0.85
C PRO A 57 -4.50 8.78 -2.06
N HIS A 58 -5.75 8.44 -1.82
CA HIS A 58 -6.69 8.11 -2.88
C HIS A 58 -6.87 9.24 -3.88
N VAL A 59 -6.91 8.89 -5.17
CA VAL A 59 -7.42 9.73 -6.26
C VAL A 59 -8.59 8.99 -6.87
N THR A 60 -9.82 9.45 -6.55
CA THR A 60 -11.07 8.77 -6.94
C THR A 60 -12.11 9.80 -7.36
N PHE A 61 -12.71 9.60 -8.54
CA PHE A 61 -13.76 10.48 -9.04
C PHE A 61 -14.91 10.64 -8.04
N GLY A 62 -15.31 11.88 -7.80
CA GLY A 62 -16.47 12.23 -6.98
C GLY A 62 -16.29 12.06 -5.47
N THR A 63 -15.31 11.24 -5.01
CA THR A 63 -15.10 10.99 -3.57
C THR A 63 -13.84 11.68 -3.05
N PHE A 64 -12.70 11.42 -3.69
CA PHE A 64 -11.39 11.98 -3.33
C PHE A 64 -10.73 12.55 -4.58
N PRO A 65 -11.16 13.73 -5.08
CA PRO A 65 -10.65 14.30 -6.32
C PRO A 65 -9.29 14.98 -6.12
N ASN A 66 -8.35 14.25 -5.52
CA ASN A 66 -7.03 14.76 -5.21
C ASN A 66 -6.21 15.05 -6.48
N THR A 67 -5.38 16.06 -6.35
CA THR A 67 -4.43 16.54 -7.37
C THR A 67 -3.12 16.90 -6.68
N PRO A 68 -2.03 17.16 -7.43
CA PRO A 68 -0.80 17.69 -6.82
C PRO A 68 -1.03 18.93 -5.94
N ASP A 69 -1.99 19.79 -6.32
CA ASP A 69 -2.29 21.03 -5.59
C ASP A 69 -3.03 20.78 -4.27
N THR A 70 -3.78 19.68 -4.12
CA THR A 70 -4.44 19.31 -2.86
C THR A 70 -3.50 18.51 -1.96
N VAL A 71 -2.65 17.66 -2.53
CA VAL A 71 -1.74 16.77 -1.79
C VAL A 71 -0.56 17.53 -1.20
N ALA A 72 0.05 18.45 -1.95
CA ALA A 72 1.25 19.16 -1.49
C ALA A 72 1.05 19.96 -0.19
N PRO A 73 -0.05 20.70 0.02
CA PRO A 73 -0.31 21.39 1.28
C PRO A 73 -0.47 20.40 2.47
N ALA A 74 -1.18 19.29 2.28
CA ALA A 74 -1.36 18.28 3.34
C ALA A 74 -0.02 17.65 3.75
N ARG A 75 0.83 17.29 2.77
CA ARG A 75 2.18 16.80 3.02
C ARG A 75 3.03 17.84 3.76
N THR A 76 2.98 19.11 3.34
CA THR A 76 3.74 20.19 3.98
C THR A 76 3.30 20.40 5.43
N ALA A 77 2.00 20.40 5.70
CA ALA A 77 1.47 20.52 7.06
C ALA A 77 1.96 19.37 7.96
N LEU A 78 1.95 18.14 7.47
CA LEU A 78 2.45 16.97 8.20
C LEU A 78 3.97 17.06 8.42
N GLN A 79 4.76 17.43 7.40
CA GLN A 79 6.20 17.57 7.54
C GLN A 79 6.57 18.60 8.61
N ASN A 80 5.93 19.78 8.60
CA ASN A 80 6.17 20.82 9.59
C ASN A 80 5.90 20.33 11.04
N GLU A 81 4.87 19.52 11.23
CA GLU A 81 4.57 18.98 12.56
C GLU A 81 5.56 17.90 12.99
N LEU A 82 6.00 17.04 12.05
CA LEU A 82 7.04 16.05 12.31
C LEU A 82 8.35 16.74 12.72
N ASP A 83 8.75 17.78 12.00
CA ASP A 83 9.95 18.59 12.30
C ASP A 83 9.83 19.26 13.68
N ALA A 84 8.67 19.84 13.99
CA ALA A 84 8.40 20.51 15.28
C ALA A 84 8.48 19.53 16.46
N ARG A 85 8.12 18.24 16.24
CA ARG A 85 8.22 17.17 17.27
C ARG A 85 9.57 16.45 17.26
N GLY A 86 10.48 16.79 16.36
CA GLY A 86 11.76 16.07 16.21
C GLY A 86 11.61 14.62 15.75
N ILE A 87 10.57 14.33 14.98
CA ILE A 87 10.31 12.98 14.45
C ILE A 87 10.99 12.85 13.09
N GLU A 88 12.15 12.20 13.07
CA GLU A 88 12.90 11.96 11.84
C GLU A 88 12.26 10.83 11.03
N ILE A 89 11.75 11.16 9.83
CA ILE A 89 11.24 10.24 8.81
C ILE A 89 11.39 10.91 7.43
N GLU A 90 11.76 10.16 6.41
CA GLU A 90 11.72 10.65 5.04
C GLU A 90 10.26 10.57 4.55
N LEU A 91 9.61 11.73 4.35
CA LEU A 91 8.23 11.82 3.90
C LEU A 91 8.15 12.39 2.49
N SER A 92 7.59 11.61 1.59
CA SER A 92 7.21 12.03 0.24
C SER A 92 5.80 11.57 -0.08
N ASN A 93 5.31 11.86 -1.28
CA ASN A 93 4.00 11.39 -1.71
C ASN A 93 4.02 10.91 -3.16
N SER A 94 3.12 10.00 -3.43
CA SER A 94 2.58 9.54 -4.69
C SER A 94 1.06 9.67 -4.62
N ALA A 95 0.31 8.80 -5.27
CA ALA A 95 -1.13 8.60 -5.08
C ALA A 95 -1.53 7.18 -5.41
N GLU A 96 -2.64 6.71 -4.81
CA GLU A 96 -3.34 5.51 -5.23
C GLU A 96 -4.49 5.91 -6.16
N TYR A 97 -4.37 5.56 -7.43
CA TYR A 97 -5.31 5.96 -8.47
C TYR A 97 -6.38 4.90 -8.68
N ARG A 98 -7.62 5.22 -8.35
CA ARG A 98 -8.75 4.43 -8.83
C ARG A 98 -8.81 4.50 -10.36
N ILE A 99 -8.92 3.35 -11.03
CA ILE A 99 -9.12 3.30 -12.48
C ILE A 99 -10.55 3.77 -12.78
N ASP A 100 -10.69 5.07 -13.07
CA ASP A 100 -11.94 5.77 -13.35
C ASP A 100 -11.71 6.96 -14.30
N ASP A 101 -12.76 7.76 -14.53
CA ASP A 101 -12.70 8.91 -15.46
C ASP A 101 -11.72 10.00 -14.98
N LEU A 102 -11.58 10.21 -13.66
CA LEU A 102 -10.63 11.18 -13.12
C LEU A 102 -9.18 10.76 -13.38
N PHE A 103 -8.90 9.47 -13.21
CA PHE A 103 -7.58 8.94 -13.53
C PHE A 103 -7.25 9.13 -15.02
N ALA A 104 -8.18 8.81 -15.92
CA ALA A 104 -7.99 9.02 -17.35
C ALA A 104 -7.75 10.50 -17.68
N GLU A 105 -8.51 11.42 -17.07
CA GLU A 105 -8.33 12.87 -17.24
C GLU A 105 -6.96 13.34 -16.76
N GLN A 106 -6.50 12.87 -15.58
CA GLN A 106 -5.19 13.26 -15.04
C GLN A 106 -4.05 12.67 -15.85
N LEU A 107 -4.19 11.45 -16.36
CA LEU A 107 -3.22 10.81 -17.25
C LEU A 107 -3.06 11.60 -18.56
N ASP A 108 -4.16 12.04 -19.15
CA ASP A 108 -4.15 12.83 -20.39
C ASP A 108 -3.54 14.24 -20.17
N LYS A 109 -3.78 14.83 -19.01
CA LYS A 109 -3.18 16.11 -18.61
C LYS A 109 -1.72 16.01 -18.18
N GLY A 110 -1.18 14.82 -17.95
CA GLY A 110 0.18 14.61 -17.48
C GLY A 110 0.43 15.14 -16.07
N ILE A 111 -0.59 15.12 -15.19
CA ILE A 111 -0.51 15.65 -13.81
C ILE A 111 -0.48 14.54 -12.75
N LEU A 112 -0.16 13.32 -13.15
CA LEU A 112 -0.04 12.20 -12.21
C LEU A 112 1.12 12.40 -11.23
N MET A 113 0.99 11.81 -10.05
CA MET A 113 2.00 11.76 -8.98
C MET A 113 2.57 10.34 -8.87
N PRO A 114 3.51 9.93 -9.72
CA PRO A 114 4.09 8.59 -9.65
C PRO A 114 5.01 8.43 -8.42
N LEU A 115 5.23 7.19 -8.03
CA LEU A 115 6.36 6.78 -7.21
C LEU A 115 7.70 7.01 -7.97
N PRO A 116 8.86 6.97 -7.30
CA PRO A 116 10.16 7.00 -7.98
C PRO A 116 10.23 6.00 -9.14
N ASP A 117 11.08 6.26 -10.12
CA ASP A 117 11.28 5.44 -11.33
C ASP A 117 10.01 5.21 -12.16
N ASN A 118 9.06 6.17 -12.10
CA ASN A 118 7.78 6.16 -12.80
C ASN A 118 6.88 4.96 -12.45
N TYR A 119 7.02 4.38 -11.27
CA TYR A 119 6.02 3.44 -10.79
C TYR A 119 4.70 4.15 -10.50
N LEU A 120 3.59 3.52 -10.85
CA LEU A 120 2.27 4.11 -10.69
C LEU A 120 1.33 3.14 -9.97
N LEU A 121 0.92 3.49 -8.76
CA LEU A 121 0.01 2.68 -7.97
C LEU A 121 -1.42 2.91 -8.45
N ILE A 122 -2.06 1.86 -8.96
CA ILE A 122 -3.42 1.87 -9.47
C ILE A 122 -4.29 0.90 -8.69
N GLU A 123 -5.56 1.25 -8.52
CA GLU A 123 -6.56 0.45 -7.80
C GLU A 123 -7.74 0.13 -8.71
N ASN A 124 -8.17 -1.13 -8.72
CA ASN A 124 -9.41 -1.54 -9.38
C ASN A 124 -10.63 -1.23 -8.51
N SER A 125 -11.81 -1.19 -9.13
CA SER A 125 -13.06 -1.28 -8.40
C SER A 125 -13.15 -2.61 -7.64
N PHE A 126 -13.67 -2.60 -6.40
CA PHE A 126 -13.95 -3.82 -5.65
C PHE A 126 -15.14 -4.64 -6.19
N ILE A 127 -15.94 -4.05 -7.08
CA ILE A 127 -17.14 -4.68 -7.64
C ILE A 127 -16.77 -5.58 -8.83
N GLN A 128 -15.91 -5.07 -9.74
CA GLN A 128 -15.51 -5.79 -10.95
C GLN A 128 -14.19 -5.27 -11.49
N GLU A 129 -13.50 -6.12 -12.26
CA GLU A 129 -12.32 -5.74 -13.02
C GLU A 129 -12.70 -4.67 -14.08
N PRO A 130 -11.90 -3.61 -14.26
CA PRO A 130 -12.06 -2.69 -15.37
C PRO A 130 -11.98 -3.44 -16.71
N TRP A 131 -12.99 -3.25 -17.56
CA TRP A 131 -13.10 -4.00 -18.83
C TRP A 131 -11.92 -3.78 -19.79
N ASN A 132 -11.18 -2.68 -19.63
CA ASN A 132 -10.07 -2.27 -20.49
C ASN A 132 -8.71 -2.38 -19.80
N ILE A 133 -8.57 -3.10 -18.67
CA ILE A 133 -7.35 -3.10 -17.87
C ILE A 133 -6.11 -3.55 -18.67
N ASP A 134 -6.25 -4.53 -19.59
CA ASP A 134 -5.12 -4.98 -20.42
C ASP A 134 -4.61 -3.87 -21.34
N ASN A 135 -5.53 -3.12 -21.97
CA ASN A 135 -5.18 -1.97 -22.81
C ASN A 135 -4.58 -0.84 -21.98
N LEU A 136 -5.13 -0.58 -20.79
CA LEU A 136 -4.62 0.45 -19.88
C LEU A 136 -3.18 0.14 -19.43
N VAL A 137 -2.90 -1.11 -19.05
CA VAL A 137 -1.54 -1.53 -18.67
C VAL A 137 -0.56 -1.28 -19.83
N PHE A 138 -0.92 -1.66 -21.04
CA PHE A 138 -0.11 -1.41 -22.23
C PHE A 138 0.08 0.10 -22.49
N GLU A 139 -0.99 0.90 -22.40
CA GLU A 139 -0.94 2.35 -22.59
C GLU A 139 0.00 3.02 -21.58
N LEU A 140 -0.11 2.67 -20.29
CA LEU A 140 0.76 3.18 -19.24
C LEU A 140 2.22 2.87 -19.52
N GLN A 141 2.53 1.64 -19.94
CA GLN A 141 3.88 1.24 -20.32
C GLN A 141 4.43 2.02 -21.51
N VAL A 142 3.60 2.26 -22.54
CA VAL A 142 3.98 3.07 -23.71
C VAL A 142 4.25 4.53 -23.30
N LYS A 143 3.53 5.06 -22.32
CA LYS A 143 3.76 6.40 -21.72
C LYS A 143 4.97 6.43 -20.76
N GLY A 144 5.65 5.30 -20.55
CA GLY A 144 6.85 5.20 -19.71
C GLY A 144 6.56 4.96 -18.23
N PHE A 145 5.32 4.65 -17.84
CA PHE A 145 4.97 4.27 -16.48
C PHE A 145 5.15 2.77 -16.24
N ARG A 146 5.36 2.40 -15.00
CA ARG A 146 5.46 1.03 -14.50
C ARG A 146 4.29 0.77 -13.55
N PRO A 147 3.15 0.24 -14.06
CA PRO A 147 1.94 0.12 -13.25
C PRO A 147 2.09 -0.94 -12.16
N ILE A 148 1.62 -0.61 -10.96
CA ILE A 148 1.52 -1.48 -9.79
C ILE A 148 0.04 -1.58 -9.42
N LEU A 149 -0.52 -2.79 -9.40
CA LEU A 149 -1.87 -3.02 -8.90
C LEU A 149 -1.84 -3.09 -7.37
N ALA A 150 -2.54 -2.18 -6.72
CA ALA A 150 -2.73 -2.18 -5.28
C ALA A 150 -3.55 -3.40 -4.85
N HIS A 151 -3.08 -4.06 -3.80
CA HIS A 151 -3.76 -5.14 -3.07
C HIS A 151 -4.65 -6.10 -3.92
N PRO A 152 -4.09 -6.77 -4.97
CA PRO A 152 -4.85 -7.65 -5.84
C PRO A 152 -5.54 -8.80 -5.10
N GLU A 153 -5.06 -9.16 -3.93
CA GLU A 153 -5.66 -10.15 -3.03
C GLU A 153 -7.02 -9.74 -2.46
N ARG A 154 -7.41 -8.47 -2.56
CA ARG A 154 -8.68 -7.94 -2.06
C ARG A 154 -9.81 -7.99 -3.09
N TYR A 155 -9.50 -8.30 -4.36
CA TYR A 155 -10.51 -8.35 -5.41
C TYR A 155 -11.16 -9.73 -5.51
N ALA A 156 -12.33 -9.88 -4.89
CA ALA A 156 -13.02 -11.19 -4.77
C ALA A 156 -13.36 -11.83 -6.12
N TYR A 157 -13.54 -11.05 -7.18
CA TYR A 157 -13.82 -11.57 -8.52
C TYR A 157 -12.64 -12.33 -9.14
N TYR A 158 -11.40 -12.15 -8.66
CA TYR A 158 -10.27 -12.96 -9.10
C TYR A 158 -10.20 -14.33 -8.41
N TYR A 159 -10.91 -14.55 -7.30
CA TYR A 159 -10.78 -15.77 -6.51
C TYR A 159 -11.16 -17.04 -7.27
N ALA A 160 -12.15 -16.95 -8.16
CA ALA A 160 -12.54 -18.03 -9.05
C ALA A 160 -11.68 -18.13 -10.33
N HIS A 161 -10.89 -17.10 -10.61
CA HIS A 161 -10.16 -16.94 -11.88
C HIS A 161 -8.66 -16.70 -11.66
N LYS A 162 -8.01 -17.56 -10.89
CA LYS A 162 -6.59 -17.41 -10.51
C LYS A 162 -5.62 -17.22 -11.68
N GLY A 163 -5.95 -17.78 -12.86
CA GLY A 163 -5.16 -17.56 -14.07
C GLY A 163 -5.09 -16.09 -14.51
N ARG A 164 -6.03 -15.25 -14.04
CA ARG A 164 -6.01 -13.82 -14.34
C ARG A 164 -4.85 -13.10 -13.68
N TYR A 165 -4.47 -13.46 -12.45
CA TYR A 165 -3.27 -12.92 -11.80
C TYR A 165 -2.02 -13.16 -12.66
N LYS A 166 -1.86 -14.41 -13.16
CA LYS A 166 -0.74 -14.72 -14.03
C LYS A 166 -0.75 -13.90 -15.30
N ALA A 167 -1.91 -13.78 -15.96
CA ALA A 167 -2.03 -13.04 -17.22
C ALA A 167 -1.67 -11.55 -17.06
N LEU A 168 -2.14 -10.92 -15.98
CA LEU A 168 -1.85 -9.52 -15.66
C LEU A 168 -0.37 -9.32 -15.31
N HIS A 169 0.21 -10.21 -14.51
CA HIS A 169 1.61 -10.13 -14.13
C HIS A 169 2.54 -10.37 -15.33
N ASP A 170 2.23 -11.35 -16.19
CA ASP A 170 2.97 -11.60 -17.45
C ASP A 170 2.88 -10.40 -18.42
N ALA A 171 1.79 -9.64 -18.38
CA ALA A 171 1.64 -8.40 -19.15
C ALA A 171 2.46 -7.23 -18.57
N GLY A 172 3.13 -7.42 -17.44
CA GLY A 172 3.99 -6.42 -16.77
C GLY A 172 3.26 -5.53 -15.76
N LEU A 173 2.05 -5.91 -15.32
CA LEU A 173 1.39 -5.29 -14.19
C LEU A 173 1.99 -5.88 -12.91
N MET A 174 2.74 -5.06 -12.16
CA MET A 174 3.33 -5.45 -10.89
C MET A 174 2.27 -5.51 -9.79
N PHE A 175 2.50 -6.32 -8.74
CA PHE A 175 1.54 -6.49 -7.66
C PHE A 175 2.11 -6.02 -6.32
N GLN A 176 1.34 -5.18 -5.63
CA GLN A 176 1.59 -4.80 -4.23
C GLN A 176 0.54 -5.46 -3.34
N ILE A 177 0.94 -6.23 -2.33
CA ILE A 177 0.04 -6.83 -1.34
C ILE A 177 0.13 -6.10 0.01
N ASN A 178 -0.97 -6.14 0.77
CA ASN A 178 -1.08 -5.46 2.06
C ASN A 178 -0.59 -6.33 3.22
N PHE A 179 0.19 -5.75 4.15
CA PHE A 179 0.48 -6.38 5.44
C PHE A 179 -0.79 -6.67 6.23
N LEU A 180 -1.82 -5.83 6.12
CA LEU A 180 -3.13 -6.05 6.75
C LEU A 180 -3.84 -7.30 6.21
N SER A 181 -3.69 -7.62 4.91
CA SER A 181 -4.21 -8.87 4.34
C SER A 181 -3.50 -10.07 4.94
N LEU A 182 -2.16 -10.03 5.03
CA LEU A 182 -1.36 -11.08 5.65
C LEU A 182 -1.64 -11.25 7.14
N ALA A 183 -1.97 -10.15 7.84
CA ALA A 183 -2.44 -10.16 9.22
C ALA A 183 -3.84 -10.80 9.38
N GLY A 184 -4.58 -10.97 8.30
CA GLY A 184 -5.97 -11.46 8.31
C GLY A 184 -6.99 -10.40 8.70
N HIS A 185 -6.62 -9.11 8.66
CA HIS A 185 -7.49 -7.99 9.05
C HIS A 185 -8.75 -7.89 8.19
N TYR A 186 -8.63 -8.11 6.88
CA TYR A 186 -9.75 -8.07 5.94
C TYR A 186 -10.54 -9.36 5.84
N GLY A 187 -9.97 -10.47 6.33
CA GLY A 187 -10.64 -11.78 6.34
C GLY A 187 -9.74 -12.93 5.89
N ARG A 188 -10.33 -14.13 5.94
CA ARG A 188 -9.59 -15.37 5.61
C ARG A 188 -9.29 -15.49 4.11
N ASN A 189 -10.17 -14.96 3.26
CA ASN A 189 -9.98 -15.07 1.81
C ASN A 189 -8.83 -14.16 1.36
N GLU A 190 -8.82 -12.91 1.80
CA GLU A 190 -7.80 -11.92 1.49
C GLU A 190 -6.42 -12.43 1.93
N LYS A 191 -6.31 -12.96 3.17
CA LYS A 191 -5.07 -13.59 3.64
C LYS A 191 -4.65 -14.76 2.75
N ARG A 192 -5.57 -15.68 2.44
CA ARG A 192 -5.29 -16.86 1.60
C ARG A 192 -4.83 -16.47 0.19
N PHE A 193 -5.42 -15.39 -0.38
CA PHE A 193 -5.02 -14.94 -1.71
C PHE A 193 -3.71 -14.16 -1.68
N ALA A 194 -3.41 -13.39 -0.64
CA ALA A 194 -2.08 -12.82 -0.43
C ALA A 194 -1.01 -13.91 -0.33
N GLU A 195 -1.24 -14.96 0.47
CA GLU A 195 -0.35 -16.13 0.57
C GLU A 195 -0.20 -16.86 -0.78
N TYR A 196 -1.29 -17.03 -1.55
CA TYR A 196 -1.24 -17.59 -2.90
C TYR A 196 -0.33 -16.76 -3.84
N LEU A 197 -0.46 -15.44 -3.82
CA LEU A 197 0.39 -14.57 -4.66
C LEU A 197 1.87 -14.68 -4.28
N ILE A 198 2.17 -14.82 -2.98
CA ILE A 198 3.54 -15.08 -2.50
C ILE A 198 4.07 -16.42 -3.05
N GLU A 199 3.27 -17.50 -2.94
CA GLU A 199 3.63 -18.84 -3.42
C GLU A 199 3.89 -18.87 -4.93
N GLN A 200 3.10 -18.11 -5.71
CA GLN A 200 3.27 -18.03 -7.16
C GLN A 200 4.45 -17.11 -7.58
N GLY A 201 4.96 -16.32 -6.64
CA GLY A 201 6.04 -15.40 -6.94
C GLY A 201 5.63 -14.13 -7.66
N TYR A 202 4.37 -13.71 -7.52
CA TYR A 202 3.81 -12.53 -8.20
C TYR A 202 3.89 -11.25 -7.36
N VAL A 203 4.44 -11.30 -6.14
CA VAL A 203 4.52 -10.13 -5.27
C VAL A 203 5.80 -9.35 -5.57
N ASP A 204 5.66 -8.11 -6.01
CA ASP A 204 6.75 -7.18 -6.33
C ASP A 204 6.94 -6.14 -5.22
N PHE A 205 5.86 -5.76 -4.54
CA PHE A 205 5.84 -4.77 -3.48
C PHE A 205 4.95 -5.20 -2.32
N VAL A 206 5.22 -4.63 -1.15
CA VAL A 206 4.32 -4.69 0.00
C VAL A 206 3.96 -3.27 0.46
N GLY A 207 2.83 -3.12 1.15
CA GLY A 207 2.41 -1.84 1.71
C GLY A 207 1.63 -2.05 3.00
N THR A 208 1.56 -1.03 3.85
CA THR A 208 0.75 -1.13 5.06
C THR A 208 -0.72 -0.88 4.79
N ASP A 209 -1.03 -0.04 3.82
CA ASP A 209 -2.39 0.46 3.56
C ASP A 209 -3.04 1.00 4.84
N ILE A 210 -2.22 1.71 5.64
CA ILE A 210 -2.61 2.18 6.97
C ILE A 210 -3.50 3.43 6.86
N HIS A 211 -4.66 3.37 7.53
CA HIS A 211 -5.63 4.46 7.57
C HIS A 211 -5.91 4.93 9.01
N ARG A 212 -5.70 4.04 10.02
CA ARG A 212 -6.17 4.30 11.38
C ARG A 212 -5.39 3.51 12.44
N ARG A 213 -5.51 3.93 13.70
CA ARG A 213 -4.81 3.31 14.84
C ARG A 213 -5.05 1.80 14.98
N SER A 214 -6.25 1.30 14.63
CA SER A 214 -6.54 -0.14 14.67
C SER A 214 -5.67 -0.95 13.72
N HIS A 215 -5.21 -0.35 12.61
CA HIS A 215 -4.29 -0.97 11.67
C HIS A 215 -2.89 -1.12 12.28
N ILE A 216 -2.45 -0.14 13.12
CA ILE A 216 -1.20 -0.26 13.88
C ILE A 216 -1.25 -1.49 14.79
N ALA A 217 -2.35 -1.67 15.54
CA ALA A 217 -2.50 -2.81 16.43
C ALA A 217 -2.48 -4.14 15.65
N ALA A 218 -3.21 -4.22 14.53
CA ALA A 218 -3.29 -5.43 13.71
C ALA A 218 -1.93 -5.84 13.13
N ILE A 219 -1.16 -4.88 12.60
CA ILE A 219 0.19 -5.16 12.08
C ILE A 219 1.15 -5.51 13.22
N SER A 220 1.12 -4.80 14.35
CA SER A 220 1.96 -5.11 15.50
C SER A 220 1.71 -6.52 16.06
N ASP A 221 0.47 -6.95 16.14
CA ASP A 221 0.13 -8.32 16.55
C ASP A 221 0.61 -9.34 15.50
N TYR A 222 0.49 -9.04 14.21
CA TYR A 222 0.99 -9.89 13.12
C TYR A 222 2.50 -10.08 13.18
N LEU A 223 3.29 -9.03 13.47
CA LEU A 223 4.74 -9.10 13.59
C LEU A 223 5.22 -10.07 14.69
N CYS A 224 4.36 -10.42 15.65
CA CYS A 224 4.66 -11.40 16.70
C CYS A 224 4.37 -12.85 16.29
N THR A 225 3.88 -13.09 15.07
CA THR A 225 3.38 -14.41 14.63
C THR A 225 4.43 -15.24 13.89
N LYS A 226 4.21 -16.56 13.83
CA LYS A 226 5.00 -17.46 12.97
C LYS A 226 4.72 -17.22 11.49
N ASP A 227 3.50 -16.76 11.15
CA ASP A 227 3.13 -16.44 9.78
C ASP A 227 3.98 -15.29 9.26
N TYR A 228 4.19 -14.24 10.08
CA TYR A 228 5.09 -13.15 9.70
C TYR A 228 6.49 -13.64 9.33
N LYS A 229 7.10 -14.49 10.17
CA LYS A 229 8.43 -15.03 9.89
C LYS A 229 8.49 -15.78 8.56
N ARG A 230 7.47 -16.61 8.29
CA ARG A 230 7.35 -17.34 7.03
C ARG A 230 7.23 -16.40 5.83
N HIS A 231 6.38 -15.36 5.93
CA HIS A 231 6.18 -14.40 4.85
C HIS A 231 7.40 -13.52 4.63
N ARG A 232 8.06 -13.07 5.71
CA ARG A 232 9.33 -12.35 5.65
C ARG A 232 10.38 -13.16 4.88
N ASP A 233 10.58 -14.41 5.26
CA ASP A 233 11.61 -15.27 4.65
C ASP A 233 11.35 -15.52 3.16
N ALA A 234 10.08 -15.50 2.73
CA ALA A 234 9.68 -15.62 1.33
C ALA A 234 9.83 -14.31 0.53
N LEU A 235 9.70 -13.15 1.16
CA LEU A 235 9.54 -11.85 0.48
C LEU A 235 10.77 -10.93 0.60
N ALA A 236 11.52 -10.96 1.72
CA ALA A 236 12.51 -9.94 2.06
C ALA A 236 13.60 -9.68 0.99
N ASN A 237 13.94 -10.70 0.20
CA ASN A 237 14.93 -10.58 -0.88
C ASN A 237 14.31 -10.38 -2.27
N ARG A 238 12.99 -10.25 -2.36
CA ARG A 238 12.24 -10.22 -3.62
C ARG A 238 11.57 -8.89 -3.86
N VAL A 239 10.94 -8.31 -2.82
CA VAL A 239 10.22 -7.05 -2.97
C VAL A 239 11.16 -5.88 -3.25
N LEU A 240 10.63 -4.89 -3.96
CA LEU A 240 11.38 -3.78 -4.52
C LEU A 240 11.28 -2.50 -3.67
N ASN A 241 10.57 -2.52 -2.55
CA ASN A 241 10.27 -1.36 -1.71
C ASN A 241 11.49 -0.47 -1.42
N ASP A 242 12.59 -1.08 -0.97
CA ASP A 242 13.78 -0.35 -0.54
C ASP A 242 14.75 -0.03 -1.70
N ARG A 243 14.32 -0.29 -2.94
CA ARG A 243 15.06 0.08 -4.17
C ARG A 243 14.52 1.35 -4.84
N LEU A 244 13.39 1.89 -4.33
CA LEU A 244 12.74 3.12 -4.83
C LEU A 244 13.42 4.41 -4.37
#